data_edbf6ad3d9306275784880faccedbb12
#
_entry.id   edbf6ad3d9306275784880faccedbb12
#
_cell.length_a   1.000
_cell.length_b   1.000
_cell.length_c   1.000
_cell.angle_alpha   90.00
_cell.angle_beta   90.00
_cell.angle_gamma   90.00
#
_symmetry.space_group_name_H-M   'P 1'
#
loop_
_entity.id
_entity.type
_entity.pdbx_description
1 polymer ?
#
loop_
_entity_poly.entity_id
_entity_poly.type
_entity_poly.pdbx_seq_one_letter_code
_entity_poly.pdbx_strand_id
1 'polypeptide(L)' 'PVNIADEYSVLQVGTGDSPLTIPFYEKCGFVRSHKIPNFFTDNYDHPIYEGGVQLIDMVYLQRCL' A
#
# COMPACT_ATOMS: atom_id res chain seq x y z
N PRO A 1 -0.03 8.40 -3.11
CA PRO A 1 -0.84 7.83 -4.18
C PRO A 1 -1.35 6.46 -3.83
N VAL A 2 -2.62 6.28 -4.04
CA VAL A 2 -3.32 5.07 -3.70
C VAL A 2 -4.16 4.64 -4.88
N ASN A 3 -4.03 3.38 -5.29
CA ASN A 3 -4.89 2.80 -6.30
C ASN A 3 -5.99 2.02 -5.59
N ILE A 4 -7.22 2.35 -5.92
CA ILE A 4 -8.38 1.68 -5.37
C ILE A 4 -9.10 0.97 -6.49
N ALA A 5 -9.32 -0.33 -6.31
CA ALA A 5 -10.07 -1.13 -7.26
C ALA A 5 -11.19 -1.82 -6.51
N ASP A 6 -12.39 -1.72 -7.06
CA ASP A 6 -13.56 -2.39 -6.52
C ASP A 6 -13.91 -3.52 -7.46
N GLU A 7 -13.83 -4.74 -6.97
CA GLU A 7 -14.13 -5.91 -7.78
C GLU A 7 -15.07 -6.82 -6.99
N TYR A 8 -16.31 -6.91 -7.47
CA TYR A 8 -17.36 -7.62 -6.79
C TYR A 8 -17.62 -7.03 -5.40
N SER A 9 -17.35 -7.78 -4.35
CA SER A 9 -17.57 -7.34 -2.97
C SER A 9 -16.25 -7.15 -2.22
N VAL A 10 -15.17 -6.95 -2.95
CA VAL A 10 -13.85 -6.74 -2.36
C VAL A 10 -13.30 -5.40 -2.82
N LEU A 11 -12.89 -4.59 -1.87
CA LEU A 11 -12.23 -3.33 -2.14
C LEU A 11 -10.74 -3.52 -1.91
N GLN A 12 -9.93 -3.15 -2.90
CA GLN A 12 -8.49 -3.33 -2.84
C GLN A 12 -7.78 -1.99 -2.96
N VAL A 13 -6.74 -1.80 -2.17
CA VAL A 13 -5.96 -0.58 -2.18
C VAL A 13 -4.48 -0.92 -2.21
N GLY A 14 -3.71 -0.19 -3.04
CA GLY A 14 -2.27 -0.33 -3.10
C GLY A 14 -1.60 0.91 -2.54
N THR A 15 -0.62 0.74 -1.66
CA THR A 15 0.08 1.83 -1.01
C THR A 15 1.53 1.45 -0.71
N GLY A 16 2.37 2.45 -0.44
CA GLY A 16 3.72 2.20 0.04
C GLY A 16 3.70 1.58 1.43
N ASP A 17 4.79 0.95 1.80
CA ASP A 17 4.92 0.29 3.10
C ASP A 17 5.23 1.28 4.22
N SER A 18 4.49 2.37 4.25
CA SER A 18 4.67 3.44 5.21
C SER A 18 4.08 3.08 6.58
N PRO A 19 4.78 3.41 7.68
CA PRO A 19 4.23 3.17 9.01
C PRO A 19 3.04 4.09 9.34
N LEU A 20 2.77 5.09 8.50
CA LEU A 20 1.61 5.95 8.67
C LEU A 20 0.39 5.42 7.94
N THR A 21 0.60 4.82 6.77
CA THR A 21 -0.49 4.42 5.89
C THR A 21 -1.03 3.04 6.21
N ILE A 22 -0.14 2.07 6.43
CA ILE A 22 -0.56 0.68 6.68
C ILE A 22 -1.44 0.58 7.93
N PRO A 23 -1.05 1.13 9.09
CA PRO A 23 -1.90 1.04 10.27
C PRO A 23 -3.25 1.74 10.08
N PHE A 24 -3.26 2.82 9.30
CA PHE A 24 -4.49 3.54 9.01
C PHE A 24 -5.50 2.63 8.31
N TYR A 25 -5.05 1.94 7.27
CA TYR A 25 -5.94 1.03 6.53
C TYR A 25 -6.33 -0.19 7.34
N GLU A 26 -5.44 -0.69 8.17
CA GLU A 26 -5.77 -1.80 9.05
C GLU A 26 -6.86 -1.42 10.05
N LYS A 27 -6.83 -0.18 10.54
CA LYS A 27 -7.89 0.33 11.40
C LYS A 27 -9.23 0.43 10.68
N CYS A 28 -9.19 0.63 9.38
CA CYS A 28 -10.41 0.72 8.57
C CYS A 28 -10.95 -0.66 8.17
N GLY A 29 -10.34 -1.73 8.66
CA GLY A 29 -10.80 -3.07 8.37
C GLY A 29 -10.12 -3.73 7.20
N PHE A 30 -9.09 -3.11 6.63
CA PHE A 30 -8.33 -3.70 5.56
C PHE A 30 -7.33 -4.71 6.12
N VAL A 31 -7.08 -5.77 5.37
CA VAL A 31 -6.06 -6.77 5.71
C VAL A 31 -5.04 -6.83 4.59
N ARG A 32 -3.81 -7.17 4.93
CA ARG A 32 -2.76 -7.27 3.94
C ARG A 32 -3.03 -8.45 3.01
N SER A 33 -2.94 -8.18 1.72
CA SER A 33 -3.17 -9.18 0.69
C SER A 33 -1.85 -9.72 0.16
N HIS A 34 -1.08 -8.84 -0.49
CA HIS A 34 0.23 -9.20 -1.03
C HIS A 34 1.07 -7.96 -1.14
N LYS A 35 2.35 -8.12 -1.48
CA LYS A 35 3.22 -6.97 -1.70
C LYS A 35 4.10 -7.22 -2.92
N ILE A 36 4.55 -6.11 -3.53
CA ILE A 36 5.51 -6.14 -4.62
C ILE A 36 6.83 -5.64 -4.05
N PRO A 37 7.83 -6.52 -3.87
CA PRO A 37 9.10 -6.10 -3.28
C PRO A 37 9.86 -5.15 -4.20
N ASN A 38 10.51 -4.17 -3.59
CA ASN A 38 11.34 -3.19 -4.29
C ASN A 38 10.61 -2.38 -5.34
N PHE A 39 9.29 -2.23 -5.19
CA PHE A 39 8.49 -1.50 -6.18
C PHE A 39 9.01 -0.06 -6.35
N PHE A 40 9.21 0.64 -5.24
CA PHE A 40 9.61 2.04 -5.29
C PHE A 40 11.07 2.23 -5.67
N THR A 41 11.93 1.27 -5.36
CA THR A 41 13.33 1.36 -5.74
C THR A 41 13.56 0.96 -7.19
N ASP A 42 12.72 0.10 -7.75
CA ASP A 42 12.86 -0.36 -9.12
C ASP A 42 12.20 0.56 -10.14
N ASN A 43 11.15 1.27 -9.73
CA ASN A 43 10.34 2.07 -10.65
C ASN A 43 10.61 3.57 -10.60
N TYR A 44 11.42 4.03 -9.64
CA TYR A 44 11.77 5.43 -9.50
C TYR A 44 13.27 5.59 -9.47
N ASP A 45 13.75 6.67 -10.06
CA ASP A 45 15.19 6.94 -10.15
C ASP A 45 15.71 7.72 -8.94
N HIS A 46 14.86 7.95 -7.96
CA HIS A 46 15.25 8.62 -6.72
C HIS A 46 14.45 8.04 -5.55
N PRO A 47 14.96 8.15 -4.32
CA PRO A 47 14.23 7.65 -3.15
C PRO A 47 12.91 8.39 -2.94
N ILE A 48 11.89 7.64 -2.59
CA ILE A 48 10.58 8.20 -2.25
C ILE A 48 10.38 8.02 -0.75
N TYR A 49 10.04 9.10 -0.07
CA TYR A 49 9.86 9.09 1.38
C TYR A 49 8.44 9.47 1.75
N GLU A 50 7.97 8.88 2.84
CA GLU A 50 6.69 9.23 3.43
C GLU A 50 6.82 9.11 4.94
N GLY A 51 6.49 10.20 5.65
CA GLY A 51 6.61 10.20 7.10
C GLY A 51 8.03 9.98 7.60
N GLY A 52 9.04 10.40 6.82
CA GLY A 52 10.43 10.23 7.18
C GLY A 52 10.98 8.83 6.92
N VAL A 53 10.19 7.96 6.30
CA VAL A 53 10.59 6.59 6.01
C VAL A 53 10.66 6.38 4.51
N GLN A 54 11.73 5.77 4.03
CA GLN A 54 11.88 5.48 2.61
C GLN A 54 10.93 4.36 2.21
N LEU A 55 10.14 4.61 1.16
CA LEU A 55 9.26 3.59 0.61
C LEU A 55 10.08 2.65 -0.27
N ILE A 56 9.94 1.37 -0.06
CA ILE A 56 10.65 0.34 -0.82
C ILE A 56 9.64 -0.58 -1.52
N ASP A 57 8.74 -1.16 -0.76
CA ASP A 57 7.76 -2.12 -1.25
C ASP A 57 6.40 -1.47 -1.45
N MET A 58 5.65 -2.02 -2.40
CA MET A 58 4.23 -1.68 -2.56
C MET A 58 3.42 -2.75 -1.83
N VAL A 59 2.53 -2.35 -0.93
CA VAL A 59 1.69 -3.26 -0.17
C VAL A 59 0.26 -3.11 -0.63
N TYR A 60 -0.37 -4.24 -0.93
CA TYR A 60 -1.79 -4.27 -1.28
C TYR A 60 -2.58 -4.78 -0.10
N LEU A 61 -3.67 -4.06 0.21
CA LEU A 61 -4.59 -4.43 1.27
C LEU A 61 -5.97 -4.58 0.67
N GLN A 62 -6.81 -5.38 1.30
CA GLN A 62 -8.16 -5.61 0.81
C GLN A 62 -9.14 -5.68 1.96
N ARG A 63 -10.39 -5.42 1.63
CA ARG A 63 -11.48 -5.46 2.60
C ARG A 63 -12.72 -5.96 1.90
N CYS A 64 -13.45 -6.87 2.54
CA CYS A 64 -14.75 -7.31 2.06
C CYS A 64 -15.79 -6.23 2.34
N LEU A 65 -16.61 -5.96 1.35
CA LEU A 65 -17.67 -4.98 1.48
C LEU A 65 -18.94 -5.58 2.09
#